data_3f98ecfa3fc6396aa450465accfa2173
#
_entry.id   3f98ecfa3fc6396aa450465accfa2173
#
_cell.length_a   1.000
_cell.length_b   1.000
_cell.length_c   1.000
_cell.angle_alpha   90.00
_cell.angle_beta   90.00
_cell.angle_gamma   90.00
#
_symmetry.space_group_name_H-M   'P 1'
#
loop_
_entity.id
_entity.type
_entity.pdbx_description
1 polymer ?
#
loop_
_entity_poly.entity_id
_entity_poly.type
_entity_poly.pdbx_seq_one_letter_code
_entity_poly.pdbx_strand_id
1 'polypeptide(L)'
;QRELFRRLNTISEGTLKLVRLRERIRSLKKESPNLQFFDRSLLILFKYWFNPSFLVLENIDWTTPANILEKIIAYEAVHEINSWDDLRARLAPKDRKCFAFFHPLMPNEPLIFVEVALTNNMPESISDIIKIDRSITLDEDINTAVFYSISNCQEGLSGISFGNFLIKQVAHKLKQENDGLDKFVTLSPAPGFVKWLKEKSIDEEANEEMLLKQTLIYLTSSDREDKLPNDSVARFHLGNGAILERINLNADLSSKGLNQSKGIMVNYLYNLETLEENHELFFKTKAVKQSDGIKSLRKKLRI
;
A
#
# COMPACT_ATOMS: atom_id res chain seq x y z
N GLN A 1 27.43 9.86 -17.21
CA GLN A 1 26.90 9.35 -15.93
C GLN A 1 26.13 8.03 -16.12
N ARG A 2 25.11 7.98 -17.01
CA ARG A 2 24.32 6.78 -17.23
C ARG A 2 25.15 5.59 -17.69
N GLU A 3 26.14 5.80 -18.56
CA GLU A 3 27.05 4.74 -19.00
C GLU A 3 27.89 4.20 -17.85
N LEU A 4 28.36 5.06 -16.95
CA LEU A 4 29.07 4.65 -15.75
C LEU A 4 28.18 3.72 -14.90
N PHE A 5 26.91 4.09 -14.64
CA PHE A 5 25.99 3.28 -13.85
C PHE A 5 25.64 1.95 -14.54
N ARG A 6 25.52 1.93 -15.88
CA ARG A 6 25.34 0.67 -16.62
C ARG A 6 26.53 -0.27 -16.42
N ARG A 7 27.77 0.24 -16.50
CA ARG A 7 28.99 -0.56 -16.25
C ARG A 7 29.03 -1.03 -14.78
N LEU A 8 28.70 -0.18 -13.82
CA LEU A 8 28.64 -0.57 -12.42
C LEU A 8 27.56 -1.63 -12.15
N ASN A 9 26.50 -1.67 -12.94
CA ASN A 9 25.47 -2.70 -12.82
C ASN A 9 25.93 -4.11 -13.23
N THR A 10 27.02 -4.22 -14.00
CA THR A 10 27.54 -5.53 -14.45
C THR A 10 28.46 -6.21 -13.43
N ILE A 11 28.86 -5.54 -12.36
CA ILE A 11 29.68 -6.13 -11.29
C ILE A 11 28.80 -6.94 -10.32
N SER A 12 29.44 -7.81 -9.55
CA SER A 12 28.73 -8.58 -8.50
C SER A 12 27.95 -7.66 -7.57
N GLU A 13 26.64 -7.97 -7.39
CA GLU A 13 25.68 -7.14 -6.62
C GLU A 13 25.55 -5.68 -7.11
N GLY A 14 25.92 -5.42 -8.34
CA GLY A 14 25.93 -4.05 -8.91
C GLY A 14 24.59 -3.36 -8.80
N THR A 15 23.49 -4.08 -9.08
CA THR A 15 22.11 -3.56 -8.96
C THR A 15 21.82 -3.12 -7.53
N LEU A 16 22.06 -3.98 -6.54
CA LEU A 16 21.84 -3.67 -5.13
C LEU A 16 22.69 -2.47 -4.67
N LYS A 17 23.99 -2.48 -5.02
CA LYS A 17 24.89 -1.37 -4.68
C LYS A 17 24.43 -0.04 -5.26
N LEU A 18 23.88 -0.03 -6.47
CA LEU A 18 23.33 1.17 -7.09
C LEU A 18 22.01 1.63 -6.43
N VAL A 19 21.17 0.69 -5.99
CA VAL A 19 19.97 1.02 -5.20
C VAL A 19 20.38 1.68 -3.88
N ARG A 20 21.34 1.10 -3.14
CA ARG A 20 21.87 1.69 -1.90
C ARG A 20 22.59 3.02 -2.13
N LEU A 21 23.33 3.17 -3.23
CA LEU A 21 23.91 4.45 -3.62
C LEU A 21 22.84 5.53 -3.82
N ARG A 22 21.75 5.21 -4.52
CA ARG A 22 20.66 6.17 -4.73
C ARG A 22 19.96 6.54 -3.42
N GLU A 23 19.73 5.58 -2.52
CA GLU A 23 19.22 5.83 -1.18
C GLU A 23 20.11 6.87 -0.46
N ARG A 24 21.42 6.67 -0.45
CA ARG A 24 22.36 7.62 0.14
C ARG A 24 22.35 9.00 -0.54
N ILE A 25 22.30 9.04 -1.87
CA ILE A 25 22.16 10.31 -2.64
C ILE A 25 20.89 11.04 -2.19
N ARG A 26 19.77 10.35 -2.02
CA ARG A 26 18.49 10.94 -1.59
C ARG A 26 18.55 11.50 -0.17
N SER A 27 19.22 10.82 0.74
CA SER A 27 19.40 11.31 2.11
C SER A 27 20.22 12.60 2.19
N LEU A 28 21.19 12.78 1.27
CA LEU A 28 22.08 13.94 1.20
C LEU A 28 21.60 15.07 0.29
N LYS A 29 20.50 14.87 -0.44
CA LYS A 29 20.03 15.79 -1.48
C LYS A 29 19.75 17.22 -1.00
N LYS A 30 19.31 17.40 0.26
CA LYS A 30 19.06 18.72 0.84
C LYS A 30 20.36 19.51 1.05
N GLU A 31 21.45 18.82 1.39
CA GLU A 31 22.77 19.40 1.69
C GLU A 31 23.59 19.62 0.43
N SER A 32 23.33 18.84 -0.63
CA SER A 32 24.12 18.85 -1.85
C SER A 32 23.25 18.82 -3.11
N PRO A 33 22.76 19.98 -3.60
CA PRO A 33 21.88 20.06 -4.76
C PRO A 33 22.42 19.39 -6.03
N ASN A 34 23.74 19.36 -6.22
CA ASN A 34 24.39 18.72 -7.37
C ASN A 34 24.14 17.22 -7.45
N LEU A 35 23.81 16.56 -6.33
CA LEU A 35 23.43 15.14 -6.30
C LEU A 35 22.10 14.86 -7.01
N GLN A 36 21.30 15.89 -7.29
CA GLN A 36 20.03 15.74 -8.01
C GLN A 36 20.21 15.15 -9.42
N PHE A 37 21.32 15.46 -10.08
CA PHE A 37 21.61 14.92 -11.41
C PHE A 37 21.87 13.40 -11.37
N PHE A 38 22.54 12.93 -10.33
CA PHE A 38 22.80 11.50 -10.11
C PHE A 38 21.50 10.77 -9.75
N ASP A 39 20.69 11.32 -8.82
CA ASP A 39 19.38 10.78 -8.46
C ASP A 39 18.49 10.60 -9.70
N ARG A 40 18.37 11.65 -10.53
CA ARG A 40 17.57 11.60 -11.75
C ARG A 40 18.09 10.58 -12.76
N SER A 41 19.42 10.49 -12.92
CA SER A 41 20.05 9.54 -13.85
C SER A 41 19.81 8.09 -13.43
N LEU A 42 19.95 7.79 -12.12
CA LEU A 42 19.63 6.47 -11.56
C LEU A 42 18.14 6.16 -11.65
N LEU A 43 17.26 7.11 -11.34
CA LEU A 43 15.80 6.89 -11.45
C LEU A 43 15.38 6.49 -12.86
N ILE A 44 15.97 7.14 -13.90
CA ILE A 44 15.67 6.80 -15.29
C ILE A 44 16.12 5.38 -15.60
N LEU A 45 17.34 4.97 -15.20
CA LEU A 45 17.83 3.61 -15.43
C LEU A 45 16.99 2.58 -14.67
N PHE A 46 16.65 2.85 -13.42
CA PHE A 46 15.86 1.95 -12.59
C PHE A 46 14.44 1.74 -13.13
N LYS A 47 13.80 2.75 -13.76
CA LYS A 47 12.52 2.56 -14.45
C LYS A 47 12.56 1.51 -15.56
N TYR A 48 13.73 1.30 -16.18
CA TYR A 48 13.91 0.23 -17.17
C TYR A 48 14.29 -1.10 -16.53
N TRP A 49 15.22 -1.09 -15.54
CA TRP A 49 15.73 -2.32 -14.93
C TRP A 49 14.69 -2.99 -14.02
N PHE A 50 13.88 -2.21 -13.34
CA PHE A 50 12.83 -2.68 -12.44
C PHE A 50 11.45 -2.64 -13.11
N ASN A 51 11.39 -2.94 -14.41
CA ASN A 51 10.10 -3.11 -15.08
C ASN A 51 9.37 -4.33 -14.48
N PRO A 52 8.05 -4.24 -14.21
CA PRO A 52 7.27 -5.34 -13.66
C PRO A 52 7.44 -6.69 -14.37
N SER A 53 7.73 -6.70 -15.68
CA SER A 53 7.95 -7.93 -16.46
C SER A 53 9.20 -8.73 -16.02
N PHE A 54 10.12 -8.12 -15.30
CA PHE A 54 11.34 -8.76 -14.80
C PHE A 54 11.23 -9.17 -13.33
N LEU A 55 10.14 -8.81 -12.66
CA LEU A 55 9.96 -9.09 -11.25
C LEU A 55 9.36 -10.49 -11.04
N VAL A 56 9.78 -11.12 -9.97
CA VAL A 56 9.29 -12.44 -9.55
C VAL A 56 8.39 -12.24 -8.34
N LEU A 57 7.14 -12.72 -8.43
CA LEU A 57 6.22 -12.75 -7.29
C LEU A 57 6.47 -14.03 -6.50
N GLU A 58 6.87 -13.89 -5.26
CA GLU A 58 7.09 -15.00 -4.34
C GLU A 58 6.09 -14.96 -3.19
N ASN A 59 5.66 -16.14 -2.74
CA ASN A 59 4.92 -16.30 -1.50
C ASN A 59 5.90 -16.24 -0.32
N ILE A 60 5.57 -15.43 0.66
CA ILE A 60 6.31 -15.32 1.93
C ILE A 60 5.53 -16.06 2.99
N ASP A 61 6.10 -17.13 3.51
CA ASP A 61 5.50 -17.95 4.54
C ASP A 61 6.53 -18.35 5.61
N TRP A 62 6.13 -19.20 6.55
CA TRP A 62 7.01 -19.59 7.66
C TRP A 62 8.19 -20.48 7.24
N THR A 63 8.24 -20.94 5.99
CA THR A 63 9.38 -21.70 5.41
C THR A 63 10.36 -20.80 4.65
N THR A 64 10.01 -19.53 4.48
CA THR A 64 10.87 -18.52 3.85
C THR A 64 12.16 -18.34 4.68
N PRO A 65 13.34 -18.19 4.04
CA PRO A 65 14.59 -17.99 4.75
C PRO A 65 14.54 -16.84 5.76
N ALA A 66 15.09 -17.07 6.96
CA ALA A 66 15.02 -16.12 8.08
C ALA A 66 15.56 -14.72 7.74
N ASN A 67 16.59 -14.62 6.90
CA ASN A 67 17.14 -13.34 6.45
C ASN A 67 16.15 -12.51 5.60
N ILE A 68 15.18 -13.15 4.96
CA ILE A 68 14.08 -12.48 4.26
C ILE A 68 12.99 -12.10 5.27
N LEU A 69 12.64 -13.01 6.18
CA LEU A 69 11.65 -12.75 7.24
C LEU A 69 12.05 -11.56 8.13
N GLU A 70 13.34 -11.46 8.51
CA GLU A 70 13.86 -10.28 9.22
C GLU A 70 13.66 -8.98 8.45
N LYS A 71 13.78 -9.02 7.12
CA LYS A 71 13.53 -7.85 6.27
C LYS A 71 12.04 -7.50 6.19
N ILE A 72 11.15 -8.49 6.18
CA ILE A 72 9.69 -8.22 6.27
C ILE A 72 9.40 -7.49 7.58
N ILE A 73 9.93 -7.94 8.72
CA ILE A 73 9.79 -7.23 10.00
C ILE A 73 10.32 -5.79 9.89
N ALA A 74 11.54 -5.63 9.39
CA ALA A 74 12.20 -4.33 9.35
C ALA A 74 11.56 -3.31 8.38
N TYR A 75 10.95 -3.79 7.30
CA TYR A 75 10.36 -2.95 6.26
C TYR A 75 8.85 -2.73 6.44
N GLU A 76 8.20 -3.39 7.40
CA GLU A 76 6.78 -3.18 7.63
C GLU A 76 6.50 -1.74 8.06
N ALA A 77 5.87 -0.98 7.16
CA ALA A 77 5.68 0.46 7.32
C ALA A 77 4.26 0.85 7.77
N VAL A 78 3.29 -0.06 7.68
CA VAL A 78 1.87 0.23 7.95
C VAL A 78 1.52 -0.19 9.37
N HIS A 79 1.65 -1.47 9.69
CA HIS A 79 1.32 -2.07 10.98
C HIS A 79 2.54 -2.79 11.55
N GLU A 80 3.27 -2.10 12.43
CA GLU A 80 4.53 -2.56 12.99
C GLU A 80 4.49 -4.02 13.47
N ILE A 81 5.55 -4.77 13.15
CA ILE A 81 5.77 -6.14 13.61
C ILE A 81 6.81 -6.07 14.74
N ASN A 82 6.37 -6.31 15.97
CA ASN A 82 7.21 -6.10 17.15
C ASN A 82 7.97 -7.37 17.59
N SER A 83 7.58 -8.53 17.07
CA SER A 83 8.14 -9.82 17.47
C SER A 83 8.03 -10.87 16.36
N TRP A 84 8.76 -11.97 16.53
CA TRP A 84 8.61 -13.16 15.69
C TRP A 84 7.23 -13.80 15.82
N ASP A 85 6.59 -13.71 16.99
CA ASP A 85 5.23 -14.22 17.19
C ASP A 85 4.20 -13.37 16.41
N ASP A 86 4.39 -12.05 16.34
CA ASP A 86 3.57 -11.17 15.50
C ASP A 86 3.72 -11.54 14.02
N LEU A 87 4.95 -11.73 13.55
CA LEU A 87 5.20 -12.17 12.17
C LEU A 87 4.55 -13.54 11.91
N ARG A 88 4.72 -14.49 12.84
CA ARG A 88 4.15 -15.82 12.72
C ARG A 88 2.63 -15.78 12.61
N ALA A 89 1.96 -14.93 13.40
CA ALA A 89 0.51 -14.76 13.33
C ALA A 89 0.02 -14.19 11.99
N ARG A 90 0.91 -13.54 11.23
CA ARG A 90 0.61 -12.98 9.90
C ARG A 90 0.97 -13.91 8.74
N LEU A 91 1.79 -14.96 8.98
CA LEU A 91 2.27 -15.84 7.92
C LEU A 91 1.81 -17.29 8.06
N ALA A 92 1.71 -17.82 9.29
CA ALA A 92 1.47 -19.24 9.52
C ALA A 92 0.00 -19.67 9.38
N PRO A 93 -1.03 -18.87 9.79
CA PRO A 93 -2.41 -19.27 9.64
C PRO A 93 -2.84 -19.38 8.17
N LYS A 94 -3.69 -20.35 7.85
CA LYS A 94 -4.17 -20.60 6.47
C LYS A 94 -4.89 -19.40 5.86
N ASP A 95 -5.59 -18.62 6.67
CA ASP A 95 -6.31 -17.41 6.29
C ASP A 95 -5.41 -16.16 6.23
N ARG A 96 -4.09 -16.33 6.23
CA ARG A 96 -3.10 -15.27 6.05
C ARG A 96 -2.19 -15.60 4.89
N LYS A 97 -1.93 -14.60 4.08
CA LYS A 97 -1.04 -14.69 2.93
C LYS A 97 -0.11 -13.46 2.91
N CYS A 98 1.12 -13.67 2.52
CA CYS A 98 2.05 -12.59 2.25
C CYS A 98 2.75 -12.86 0.91
N PHE A 99 2.87 -11.84 0.09
CA PHE A 99 3.55 -11.92 -1.20
C PHE A 99 4.53 -10.78 -1.35
N ALA A 100 5.66 -11.03 -1.96
CA ALA A 100 6.66 -10.01 -2.25
C ALA A 100 7.15 -10.09 -3.69
N PHE A 101 7.49 -8.93 -4.26
CA PHE A 101 8.27 -8.89 -5.49
C PHE A 101 9.75 -8.87 -5.20
N PHE A 102 10.47 -9.71 -5.95
CA PHE A 102 11.93 -9.74 -6.00
C PHE A 102 12.42 -9.42 -7.41
N HIS A 103 13.65 -8.95 -7.50
CA HIS A 103 14.36 -8.82 -8.76
C HIS A 103 15.42 -9.94 -8.87
N PRO A 104 15.60 -10.63 -10.01
CA PRO A 104 16.56 -11.72 -10.14
C PRO A 104 18.01 -11.37 -9.74
N LEU A 105 18.40 -10.10 -9.91
CA LEU A 105 19.72 -9.59 -9.49
C LEU A 105 19.75 -9.15 -8.01
N MET A 106 18.64 -9.29 -7.27
CA MET A 106 18.51 -8.95 -5.85
C MET A 106 17.62 -10.01 -5.14
N PRO A 107 17.97 -11.30 -5.20
CA PRO A 107 17.07 -12.40 -4.79
C PRO A 107 16.75 -12.43 -3.30
N ASN A 108 17.58 -11.80 -2.47
CA ASN A 108 17.38 -11.74 -1.02
C ASN A 108 16.85 -10.38 -0.52
N GLU A 109 16.45 -9.49 -1.45
CA GLU A 109 15.98 -8.16 -1.14
C GLU A 109 14.56 -7.96 -1.67
N PRO A 110 13.53 -8.07 -0.83
CA PRO A 110 12.18 -7.75 -1.28
C PRO A 110 12.12 -6.29 -1.72
N LEU A 111 11.42 -6.04 -2.81
CA LEU A 111 11.23 -4.67 -3.34
C LEU A 111 10.00 -4.00 -2.75
N ILE A 112 8.96 -4.77 -2.63
CA ILE A 112 7.66 -4.42 -2.05
C ILE A 112 6.99 -5.72 -1.61
N PHE A 113 6.26 -5.70 -0.52
CA PHE A 113 5.42 -6.83 -0.12
C PHE A 113 4.01 -6.38 0.25
N VAL A 114 3.12 -7.35 0.27
CA VAL A 114 1.71 -7.17 0.65
C VAL A 114 1.28 -8.28 1.60
N GLU A 115 0.63 -7.89 2.68
CA GLU A 115 -0.02 -8.81 3.61
C GLU A 115 -1.53 -8.84 3.32
N VAL A 116 -2.09 -10.05 3.24
CA VAL A 116 -3.50 -10.30 2.90
C VAL A 116 -4.14 -11.18 3.96
N ALA A 117 -5.29 -10.77 4.43
CA ALA A 117 -6.18 -11.59 5.24
C ALA A 117 -7.32 -12.13 4.37
N LEU A 118 -7.61 -13.43 4.50
CA LEU A 118 -8.76 -14.07 3.88
C LEU A 118 -9.90 -14.13 4.91
N THR A 119 -11.04 -13.53 4.61
CA THR A 119 -12.14 -13.32 5.55
C THR A 119 -13.48 -13.66 4.91
N ASN A 120 -14.52 -13.78 5.74
CA ASN A 120 -15.89 -13.99 5.28
C ASN A 120 -16.66 -12.68 5.03
N ASN A 121 -16.07 -11.54 5.35
CA ASN A 121 -16.66 -10.22 5.16
C ASN A 121 -15.56 -9.15 5.04
N MET A 122 -15.96 -7.93 4.69
CA MET A 122 -15.08 -6.77 4.66
C MET A 122 -14.90 -6.23 6.09
N PRO A 123 -13.69 -6.29 6.69
CA PRO A 123 -13.44 -5.88 8.07
C PRO A 123 -13.55 -4.36 8.24
N GLU A 124 -13.91 -3.95 9.45
CA GLU A 124 -14.03 -2.54 9.84
C GLU A 124 -12.85 -2.06 10.68
N SER A 125 -12.15 -2.99 11.34
CA SER A 125 -11.03 -2.69 12.22
C SER A 125 -9.81 -3.53 11.89
N ILE A 126 -8.64 -2.93 11.99
CA ILE A 126 -7.37 -3.63 11.83
C ILE A 126 -7.14 -4.64 12.95
N SER A 127 -7.67 -4.39 14.14
CA SER A 127 -7.54 -5.30 15.27
C SER A 127 -8.14 -6.68 15.00
N ASP A 128 -9.19 -6.77 14.16
CA ASP A 128 -9.81 -8.04 13.79
C ASP A 128 -8.92 -8.90 12.89
N ILE A 129 -7.93 -8.26 12.25
CA ILE A 129 -6.99 -8.91 11.35
C ILE A 129 -5.69 -9.30 12.07
N ILE A 130 -5.09 -8.39 12.87
CA ILE A 130 -3.72 -8.57 13.36
C ILE A 130 -3.62 -9.15 14.77
N LYS A 131 -4.72 -9.29 15.52
CA LYS A 131 -4.68 -9.94 16.84
C LYS A 131 -4.17 -11.38 16.75
N ILE A 132 -3.30 -11.77 17.67
CA ILE A 132 -2.69 -13.11 17.70
C ILE A 132 -3.73 -14.17 18.09
N ASP A 133 -4.61 -13.86 19.02
CA ASP A 133 -5.63 -14.75 19.60
C ASP A 133 -6.99 -14.73 18.86
N ARG A 134 -7.01 -14.22 17.63
CA ARG A 134 -8.22 -14.21 16.80
C ARG A 134 -8.61 -15.61 16.31
N SER A 135 -9.87 -15.79 16.01
CA SER A 135 -10.35 -16.99 15.31
C SER A 135 -9.82 -17.02 13.86
N ILE A 136 -9.44 -18.22 13.39
CA ILE A 136 -9.06 -18.44 11.99
C ILE A 136 -10.34 -18.61 11.17
N THR A 137 -10.45 -17.94 10.04
CA THR A 137 -11.57 -18.11 9.11
C THR A 137 -11.48 -19.48 8.44
N LEU A 138 -12.58 -20.24 8.41
CA LEU A 138 -12.65 -21.53 7.73
C LEU A 138 -12.63 -21.34 6.22
N ASP A 139 -12.01 -22.27 5.49
CA ASP A 139 -11.83 -22.19 4.04
C ASP A 139 -13.17 -22.03 3.28
N GLU A 140 -14.23 -22.70 3.76
CA GLU A 140 -15.59 -22.63 3.21
C GLU A 140 -16.31 -21.29 3.40
N ASP A 141 -15.89 -20.51 4.39
CA ASP A 141 -16.47 -19.20 4.69
C ASP A 141 -15.75 -18.05 3.99
N ILE A 142 -14.57 -18.32 3.40
CA ILE A 142 -13.76 -17.29 2.77
C ILE A 142 -14.39 -16.80 1.47
N ASN A 143 -14.70 -15.49 1.41
CA ASN A 143 -15.18 -14.82 0.22
C ASN A 143 -14.48 -13.49 -0.09
N THR A 144 -13.66 -13.00 0.85
CA THR A 144 -13.04 -11.66 0.75
C THR A 144 -11.53 -11.76 1.01
N ALA A 145 -10.74 -11.19 0.11
CA ALA A 145 -9.30 -10.96 0.31
C ALA A 145 -9.06 -9.50 0.71
N VAL A 146 -8.48 -9.29 1.87
CA VAL A 146 -8.23 -7.97 2.47
C VAL A 146 -6.74 -7.66 2.44
N PHE A 147 -6.33 -6.73 1.60
CA PHE A 147 -4.97 -6.18 1.57
C PHE A 147 -4.83 -5.15 2.68
N TYR A 148 -4.17 -5.51 3.79
CA TYR A 148 -4.12 -4.63 4.96
C TYR A 148 -2.76 -3.97 5.18
N SER A 149 -1.69 -4.49 4.59
CA SER A 149 -0.39 -3.82 4.52
C SER A 149 0.23 -3.93 3.12
N ILE A 150 0.77 -2.82 2.62
CA ILE A 150 1.56 -2.76 1.39
C ILE A 150 2.78 -1.91 1.70
N SER A 151 3.96 -2.55 1.79
CA SER A 151 5.19 -1.92 2.25
C SER A 151 6.27 -1.93 1.18
N ASN A 152 6.71 -0.74 0.76
CA ASN A 152 7.88 -0.58 -0.10
C ASN A 152 9.16 -0.77 0.73
N CYS A 153 10.06 -1.66 0.28
CA CYS A 153 11.24 -2.06 1.05
C CYS A 153 12.50 -1.27 0.70
N GLN A 154 12.56 -0.64 -0.47
CA GLN A 154 13.79 -0.07 -0.99
C GLN A 154 13.65 1.44 -1.23
N GLU A 155 14.12 2.25 -0.30
CA GLU A 155 14.13 3.72 -0.44
C GLU A 155 14.86 4.20 -1.70
N GLY A 156 15.89 3.48 -2.11
CA GLY A 156 16.61 3.75 -3.34
C GLY A 156 15.77 3.57 -4.61
N LEU A 157 14.63 2.89 -4.53
CA LEU A 157 13.67 2.71 -5.64
C LEU A 157 12.47 3.66 -5.56
N SER A 158 12.47 4.60 -4.64
CA SER A 158 11.39 5.60 -4.54
C SER A 158 11.16 6.32 -5.87
N GLY A 159 9.89 6.47 -6.25
CA GLY A 159 9.47 7.00 -7.55
C GLY A 159 9.35 5.95 -8.66
N ILE A 160 9.51 4.65 -8.32
CA ILE A 160 9.16 3.52 -9.17
C ILE A 160 7.94 2.85 -8.54
N SER A 161 6.87 2.68 -9.32
CA SER A 161 5.61 2.12 -8.82
C SER A 161 5.57 0.61 -9.07
N PHE A 162 5.58 -0.17 -7.99
CA PHE A 162 5.40 -1.63 -8.03
C PHE A 162 4.01 -2.06 -7.56
N GLY A 163 3.39 -1.27 -6.67
CA GLY A 163 2.22 -1.68 -5.92
C GLY A 163 0.99 -1.95 -6.76
N ASN A 164 0.78 -1.19 -7.85
CA ASN A 164 -0.31 -1.44 -8.78
C ASN A 164 -0.23 -2.87 -9.37
N PHE A 165 0.94 -3.21 -9.88
CA PHE A 165 1.16 -4.52 -10.50
C PHE A 165 1.11 -5.64 -9.46
N LEU A 166 1.64 -5.40 -8.25
CA LEU A 166 1.60 -6.36 -7.14
C LEU A 166 0.16 -6.71 -6.76
N ILE A 167 -0.70 -5.71 -6.50
CA ILE A 167 -2.08 -5.95 -6.08
C ILE A 167 -2.83 -6.75 -7.15
N LYS A 168 -2.71 -6.37 -8.42
CA LYS A 168 -3.36 -7.07 -9.52
C LYS A 168 -2.91 -8.53 -9.62
N GLN A 169 -1.60 -8.77 -9.60
CA GLN A 169 -1.07 -10.14 -9.67
C GLN A 169 -1.50 -10.99 -8.48
N VAL A 170 -1.43 -10.43 -7.27
CA VAL A 170 -1.85 -11.16 -6.07
C VAL A 170 -3.35 -11.45 -6.09
N ALA A 171 -4.19 -10.49 -6.50
CA ALA A 171 -5.63 -10.69 -6.61
C ALA A 171 -5.98 -11.80 -7.62
N HIS A 172 -5.35 -11.79 -8.80
CA HIS A 172 -5.53 -12.86 -9.79
C HIS A 172 -5.06 -14.21 -9.29
N LYS A 173 -3.88 -14.27 -8.63
CA LYS A 173 -3.35 -15.50 -8.06
C LYS A 173 -4.28 -16.06 -6.99
N LEU A 174 -4.75 -15.24 -6.06
CA LEU A 174 -5.68 -15.66 -5.01
C LEU A 174 -7.03 -16.13 -5.58
N LYS A 175 -7.55 -15.47 -6.61
CA LYS A 175 -8.78 -15.91 -7.31
C LYS A 175 -8.62 -17.26 -7.98
N GLN A 176 -7.44 -17.55 -8.54
CA GLN A 176 -7.12 -18.87 -9.13
C GLN A 176 -6.97 -19.98 -8.07
N GLU A 177 -6.47 -19.63 -6.87
CA GLU A 177 -6.28 -20.57 -5.76
C GLU A 177 -7.57 -20.83 -4.98
N ASN A 178 -8.54 -19.89 -5.01
CA ASN A 178 -9.82 -19.99 -4.30
C ASN A 178 -10.95 -19.36 -5.11
N ASP A 179 -11.76 -20.20 -5.74
CA ASP A 179 -12.92 -19.78 -6.56
C ASP A 179 -14.00 -19.05 -5.72
N GLY A 180 -14.06 -19.28 -4.41
CA GLY A 180 -14.98 -18.62 -3.50
C GLY A 180 -14.68 -17.13 -3.25
N LEU A 181 -13.48 -16.64 -3.63
CA LEU A 181 -13.13 -15.24 -3.46
C LEU A 181 -13.85 -14.35 -4.45
N ASP A 182 -14.79 -13.53 -3.95
CA ASP A 182 -15.60 -12.61 -4.76
C ASP A 182 -15.17 -11.14 -4.59
N LYS A 183 -14.54 -10.81 -3.45
CA LYS A 183 -14.17 -9.44 -3.11
C LYS A 183 -12.68 -9.30 -2.85
N PHE A 184 -12.10 -8.27 -3.43
CA PHE A 184 -10.73 -7.85 -3.18
C PHE A 184 -10.76 -6.42 -2.68
N VAL A 185 -10.49 -6.24 -1.39
CA VAL A 185 -10.58 -4.93 -0.72
C VAL A 185 -9.29 -4.63 0.04
N THR A 186 -9.07 -3.38 0.33
CA THR A 186 -8.02 -2.97 1.28
C THR A 186 -8.63 -2.62 2.62
N LEU A 187 -7.79 -2.55 3.66
CA LEU A 187 -8.03 -1.82 4.88
C LEU A 187 -6.83 -0.90 5.10
N SER A 188 -6.93 0.34 4.66
CA SER A 188 -5.80 1.25 4.50
C SER A 188 -5.92 2.47 5.41
N PRO A 189 -4.84 2.97 6.03
CA PRO A 189 -4.86 4.21 6.80
C PRO A 189 -4.98 5.43 5.89
N ALA A 190 -5.32 6.59 6.50
CA ALA A 190 -5.28 7.92 5.88
C ALA A 190 -4.20 8.80 6.56
N PRO A 191 -2.90 8.51 6.35
CA PRO A 191 -1.81 8.97 7.23
C PRO A 191 -1.57 10.48 7.25
N GLY A 192 -2.06 11.21 6.25
CA GLY A 192 -1.96 12.67 6.17
C GLY A 192 -3.15 13.43 6.73
N PHE A 193 -4.19 12.74 7.20
CA PHE A 193 -5.47 13.36 7.55
C PHE A 193 -5.37 14.35 8.72
N VAL A 194 -4.73 13.99 9.82
CA VAL A 194 -4.56 14.89 10.96
C VAL A 194 -3.74 16.13 10.58
N LYS A 195 -2.67 15.94 9.80
CA LYS A 195 -1.89 17.06 9.29
C LYS A 195 -2.74 18.00 8.44
N TRP A 196 -3.57 17.45 7.56
CA TRP A 196 -4.47 18.23 6.70
C TRP A 196 -5.52 19.00 7.53
N LEU A 197 -6.11 18.39 8.58
CA LEU A 197 -7.02 19.10 9.50
C LEU A 197 -6.36 20.33 10.12
N LYS A 198 -5.12 20.18 10.61
CA LYS A 198 -4.32 21.28 11.19
C LYS A 198 -4.06 22.41 10.18
N GLU A 199 -3.64 22.06 8.98
CA GLU A 199 -3.38 23.01 7.90
C GLU A 199 -4.65 23.80 7.48
N LYS A 200 -5.82 23.18 7.63
CA LYS A 200 -7.14 23.82 7.36
C LYS A 200 -7.73 24.52 8.57
N SER A 201 -7.09 24.50 9.73
CA SER A 201 -7.62 25.03 10.99
C SER A 201 -8.99 24.44 11.35
N ILE A 202 -9.19 23.15 11.06
CA ILE A 202 -10.40 22.42 11.40
C ILE A 202 -10.22 21.82 12.80
N ASP A 203 -11.27 21.96 13.64
CA ASP A 203 -11.27 21.41 14.99
C ASP A 203 -11.09 19.90 14.98
N GLU A 204 -10.09 19.43 15.74
CA GLU A 204 -9.76 18.03 15.87
C GLU A 204 -10.70 17.28 16.85
N GLU A 205 -11.47 17.98 17.68
CA GLU A 205 -12.44 17.41 18.64
C GLU A 205 -13.85 17.26 18.02
N ALA A 206 -13.97 17.31 16.70
CA ALA A 206 -15.21 17.17 15.98
C ALA A 206 -15.94 15.86 16.30
N ASN A 207 -17.28 15.90 16.32
CA ASN A 207 -18.08 14.68 16.45
C ASN A 207 -17.93 13.73 15.25
N GLU A 208 -18.42 12.51 15.36
CA GLU A 208 -18.27 11.48 14.33
C GLU A 208 -18.82 11.92 12.96
N GLU A 209 -19.93 12.63 12.92
CA GLU A 209 -20.52 13.14 11.66
C GLU A 209 -19.58 14.13 10.96
N MET A 210 -19.03 15.07 11.73
CA MET A 210 -18.06 16.03 11.21
C MET A 210 -16.77 15.33 10.77
N LEU A 211 -16.31 14.34 11.54
CA LEU A 211 -15.12 13.57 11.21
C LEU A 211 -15.29 12.80 9.90
N LEU A 212 -16.44 12.13 9.70
CA LEU A 212 -16.79 11.48 8.42
C LEU A 212 -16.84 12.48 7.26
N LYS A 213 -17.44 13.65 7.50
CA LYS A 213 -17.52 14.73 6.50
C LYS A 213 -16.14 15.20 6.06
N GLN A 214 -15.27 15.51 7.00
CA GLN A 214 -13.91 15.96 6.71
C GLN A 214 -13.06 14.86 6.03
N THR A 215 -13.22 13.61 6.48
CA THR A 215 -12.55 12.48 5.84
C THR A 215 -12.97 12.33 4.38
N LEU A 216 -14.27 12.39 4.10
CA LEU A 216 -14.78 12.25 2.74
C LEU A 216 -14.29 13.41 1.84
N ILE A 217 -14.25 14.65 2.34
CA ILE A 217 -13.65 15.78 1.64
C ILE A 217 -12.15 15.53 1.39
N TYR A 218 -11.40 15.12 2.40
CA TYR A 218 -9.97 14.85 2.29
C TYR A 218 -9.63 13.78 1.23
N LEU A 219 -10.45 12.72 1.16
CA LEU A 219 -10.26 11.60 0.22
C LEU A 219 -10.72 11.91 -1.21
N THR A 220 -11.66 12.85 -1.40
CA THR A 220 -12.31 13.07 -2.70
C THR A 220 -12.05 14.44 -3.32
N SER A 221 -11.57 15.41 -2.55
CA SER A 221 -11.21 16.72 -3.07
C SER A 221 -9.70 16.92 -3.19
N SER A 222 -9.30 18.00 -3.83
CA SER A 222 -7.90 18.32 -4.08
C SER A 222 -7.59 19.77 -3.78
N ASP A 223 -6.60 19.99 -2.93
CA ASP A 223 -5.92 21.27 -2.74
C ASP A 223 -4.63 21.38 -3.60
N ARG A 224 -4.39 20.37 -4.44
CA ARG A 224 -3.16 20.18 -5.22
C ARG A 224 -3.31 20.74 -6.62
N GLU A 225 -2.21 21.22 -7.20
CA GLU A 225 -2.16 21.70 -8.60
C GLU A 225 -2.52 20.60 -9.61
N ASP A 226 -2.16 19.34 -9.31
CA ASP A 226 -2.42 18.17 -10.16
C ASP A 226 -3.87 17.66 -10.07
N LYS A 227 -4.71 18.28 -9.23
CA LYS A 227 -6.11 17.92 -8.99
C LYS A 227 -6.34 16.48 -8.52
N LEU A 228 -5.31 15.84 -7.99
CA LEU A 228 -5.42 14.49 -7.39
C LEU A 228 -5.87 14.61 -5.92
N PRO A 229 -6.52 13.59 -5.34
CA PRO A 229 -6.95 13.58 -3.93
C PRO A 229 -5.84 14.00 -2.96
N ASN A 230 -6.18 14.63 -1.85
CA ASN A 230 -5.21 15.11 -0.86
C ASN A 230 -4.45 13.94 -0.20
N ASP A 231 -5.12 12.81 0.03
CA ASP A 231 -4.51 11.63 0.63
C ASP A 231 -3.60 10.87 -0.34
N SER A 232 -2.39 10.50 0.12
CA SER A 232 -1.42 9.77 -0.70
C SER A 232 -1.83 8.32 -0.94
N VAL A 233 -2.48 7.69 0.04
CA VAL A 233 -2.95 6.31 -0.04
C VAL A 233 -4.18 6.23 -0.94
N ALA A 234 -5.09 7.22 -0.85
CA ALA A 234 -6.20 7.36 -1.79
C ALA A 234 -5.68 7.51 -3.24
N ARG A 235 -4.70 8.40 -3.47
CA ARG A 235 -4.09 8.54 -4.81
C ARG A 235 -3.54 7.24 -5.36
N PHE A 236 -2.91 6.44 -4.49
CA PHE A 236 -2.34 5.16 -4.88
C PHE A 236 -3.44 4.18 -5.28
N HIS A 237 -4.44 3.93 -4.42
CA HIS A 237 -5.48 2.94 -4.70
C HIS A 237 -6.41 3.36 -5.86
N LEU A 238 -6.88 4.61 -5.85
CA LEU A 238 -7.76 5.14 -6.91
C LEU A 238 -7.02 5.24 -8.25
N GLY A 239 -5.74 5.63 -8.22
CA GLY A 239 -4.87 5.60 -9.39
C GLY A 239 -4.63 4.22 -9.94
N ASN A 240 -4.84 3.17 -9.15
CA ASN A 240 -4.80 1.76 -9.56
C ASN A 240 -6.16 1.21 -10.00
N GLY A 241 -7.18 2.05 -10.09
CA GLY A 241 -8.53 1.68 -10.54
C GLY A 241 -9.46 1.18 -9.43
N ALA A 242 -9.06 1.27 -8.17
CA ALA A 242 -9.94 0.90 -7.06
C ALA A 242 -11.09 1.90 -6.88
N ILE A 243 -12.13 1.47 -6.20
CA ILE A 243 -13.32 2.24 -5.84
C ILE A 243 -13.21 2.62 -4.37
N LEU A 244 -13.52 3.87 -4.00
CA LEU A 244 -13.68 4.26 -2.61
C LEU A 244 -14.94 3.58 -2.06
N GLU A 245 -14.76 2.58 -1.21
CA GLU A 245 -15.83 1.66 -0.82
C GLU A 245 -16.47 2.02 0.53
N ARG A 246 -15.64 2.22 1.57
CA ARG A 246 -16.13 2.51 2.92
C ARG A 246 -15.09 3.28 3.74
N ILE A 247 -15.57 4.15 4.62
CA ILE A 247 -14.78 4.83 5.66
C ILE A 247 -15.15 4.22 7.00
N ASN A 248 -14.15 3.77 7.76
CA ASN A 248 -14.31 3.13 9.06
C ASN A 248 -13.74 4.06 10.15
N LEU A 249 -14.57 4.45 11.11
CA LEU A 249 -14.14 5.16 12.30
C LEU A 249 -13.61 4.16 13.35
N ASN A 250 -12.70 4.62 14.21
CA ASN A 250 -12.12 3.81 15.29
C ASN A 250 -11.52 2.47 14.81
N ALA A 251 -11.06 2.44 13.57
CA ALA A 251 -10.59 1.23 12.90
C ALA A 251 -9.13 0.89 13.23
N ASP A 252 -8.32 1.89 13.62
CA ASP A 252 -6.94 1.72 14.10
C ASP A 252 -6.71 2.56 15.36
N LEU A 253 -6.80 1.91 16.51
CA LEU A 253 -6.63 2.56 17.82
C LEU A 253 -5.17 2.57 18.31
N SER A 254 -4.21 2.17 17.48
CA SER A 254 -2.80 2.33 17.78
C SER A 254 -2.41 3.82 17.92
N SER A 255 -1.35 4.09 18.67
CA SER A 255 -0.84 5.47 18.79
C SER A 255 -0.55 6.09 17.43
N LYS A 256 -0.06 5.30 16.47
CA LYS A 256 0.20 5.72 15.08
C LYS A 256 -1.10 6.05 14.35
N GLY A 257 -2.10 5.16 14.39
CA GLY A 257 -3.40 5.36 13.76
C GLY A 257 -4.12 6.60 14.29
N LEU A 258 -4.16 6.76 15.62
CA LEU A 258 -4.75 7.94 16.25
C LEU A 258 -4.04 9.24 15.86
N ASN A 259 -2.71 9.26 15.89
CA ASN A 259 -1.92 10.47 15.60
C ASN A 259 -1.92 10.86 14.11
N GLN A 260 -2.07 9.92 13.18
CA GLN A 260 -2.00 10.19 11.75
C GLN A 260 -3.38 10.35 11.10
N SER A 261 -4.38 9.60 11.57
CA SER A 261 -5.70 9.53 10.93
C SER A 261 -6.90 9.57 11.88
N LYS A 262 -6.72 9.91 13.17
CA LYS A 262 -7.80 9.83 14.19
C LYS A 262 -8.45 8.43 14.26
N GLY A 263 -7.65 7.39 14.02
CA GLY A 263 -8.15 6.02 14.01
C GLY A 263 -8.96 5.62 12.78
N ILE A 264 -9.00 6.47 11.75
CA ILE A 264 -9.75 6.20 10.52
C ILE A 264 -8.97 5.26 9.62
N MET A 265 -9.66 4.27 9.06
CA MET A 265 -9.20 3.45 7.94
C MET A 265 -10.24 3.41 6.82
N VAL A 266 -9.77 3.12 5.62
CA VAL A 266 -10.56 3.17 4.39
C VAL A 266 -10.48 1.84 3.67
N ASN A 267 -11.64 1.32 3.24
CA ASN A 267 -11.68 0.20 2.31
C ASN A 267 -11.73 0.74 0.88
N TYR A 268 -10.80 0.26 0.05
CA TYR A 268 -10.79 0.46 -1.40
C TYR A 268 -11.10 -0.89 -2.06
N LEU A 269 -12.14 -0.93 -2.92
CA LEU A 269 -12.57 -2.14 -3.61
C LEU A 269 -11.86 -2.25 -4.96
N TYR A 270 -11.21 -3.38 -5.19
CA TYR A 270 -10.62 -3.79 -6.47
C TYR A 270 -11.58 -4.72 -7.21
N ASN A 271 -12.44 -4.15 -8.05
CA ASN A 271 -13.27 -4.95 -8.92
C ASN A 271 -12.46 -5.31 -10.18
N LEU A 272 -12.08 -6.58 -10.32
CA LEU A 272 -11.18 -7.05 -11.35
C LEU A 272 -11.73 -6.84 -12.78
N GLU A 273 -13.07 -6.80 -12.95
CA GLU A 273 -13.71 -6.60 -14.24
C GLU A 273 -13.64 -5.15 -14.72
N THR A 274 -13.73 -4.17 -13.78
CA THR A 274 -13.79 -2.74 -14.13
C THR A 274 -12.52 -1.98 -13.79
N LEU A 275 -11.49 -2.66 -13.30
CA LEU A 275 -10.27 -2.06 -12.77
C LEU A 275 -9.53 -1.19 -13.78
N GLU A 276 -9.37 -1.67 -15.02
CA GLU A 276 -8.68 -0.92 -16.07
C GLU A 276 -9.49 0.29 -16.52
N GLU A 277 -10.81 0.16 -16.66
CA GLU A 277 -11.70 1.26 -17.00
C GLU A 277 -11.65 2.36 -15.94
N ASN A 278 -11.71 1.98 -14.66
CA ASN A 278 -11.61 2.92 -13.54
C ASN A 278 -10.25 3.63 -13.49
N HIS A 279 -9.16 2.90 -13.76
CA HIS A 279 -7.81 3.46 -13.87
C HIS A 279 -7.73 4.53 -14.95
N GLU A 280 -8.21 4.22 -16.17
CA GLU A 280 -8.22 5.21 -17.27
C GLU A 280 -9.10 6.41 -16.97
N LEU A 281 -10.29 6.19 -16.40
CA LEU A 281 -11.20 7.26 -16.01
C LEU A 281 -10.53 8.21 -15.01
N PHE A 282 -9.89 7.65 -13.97
CA PHE A 282 -9.18 8.46 -12.98
C PHE A 282 -8.04 9.28 -13.60
N PHE A 283 -7.26 8.70 -14.52
CA PHE A 283 -6.19 9.42 -15.21
C PHE A 283 -6.72 10.57 -16.07
N LYS A 284 -7.82 10.35 -16.80
CA LYS A 284 -8.42 11.33 -17.70
C LYS A 284 -9.14 12.46 -16.96
N THR A 285 -9.90 12.12 -15.93
CA THR A 285 -10.86 13.06 -15.29
C THR A 285 -10.48 13.49 -13.87
N LYS A 286 -9.56 12.76 -13.21
CA LYS A 286 -9.24 12.90 -11.78
C LYS A 286 -10.44 12.61 -10.85
N ALA A 287 -11.55 12.11 -11.40
CA ALA A 287 -12.74 11.79 -10.64
C ALA A 287 -12.54 10.54 -9.79
N VAL A 288 -12.94 10.61 -8.52
CA VAL A 288 -12.89 9.51 -7.57
C VAL A 288 -14.12 8.62 -7.77
N LYS A 289 -13.91 7.37 -8.21
CA LYS A 289 -14.96 6.37 -8.27
C LYS A 289 -15.40 6.00 -6.86
N GLN A 290 -16.70 6.06 -6.58
CA GLN A 290 -17.29 5.85 -5.27
C GLN A 290 -18.34 4.75 -5.32
N SER A 291 -18.44 3.94 -4.26
CA SER A 291 -19.53 2.99 -4.06
C SER A 291 -20.86 3.71 -3.82
N ASP A 292 -21.96 2.99 -3.91
CA ASP A 292 -23.27 3.55 -3.60
C ASP A 292 -23.42 3.89 -2.11
N GLY A 293 -22.72 3.17 -1.23
CA GLY A 293 -22.61 3.50 0.20
C GLY A 293 -21.97 4.86 0.43
N ILE A 294 -20.85 5.15 -0.23
CA ILE A 294 -20.17 6.46 -0.15
C ILE A 294 -21.02 7.56 -0.77
N LYS A 295 -21.69 7.31 -1.92
CA LYS A 295 -22.60 8.32 -2.52
C LYS A 295 -23.77 8.64 -1.59
N SER A 296 -24.33 7.65 -0.92
CA SER A 296 -25.42 7.82 0.05
C SER A 296 -24.94 8.60 1.29
N LEU A 297 -23.75 8.25 1.81
CA LEU A 297 -23.10 9.01 2.90
C LEU A 297 -22.89 10.48 2.51
N ARG A 298 -22.41 10.72 1.29
CA ARG A 298 -22.20 12.07 0.76
C ARG A 298 -23.48 12.91 0.75
N LYS A 299 -24.60 12.32 0.29
CA LYS A 299 -25.91 12.97 0.32
C LYS A 299 -26.37 13.27 1.75
N LYS A 300 -26.20 12.31 2.69
CA LYS A 300 -26.55 12.47 4.11
C LYS A 300 -25.77 13.65 4.74
N LEU A 301 -24.49 13.75 4.46
CA LEU A 301 -23.60 14.79 4.97
C LEU A 301 -23.71 16.13 4.23
N ARG A 302 -24.53 16.22 3.20
CA ARG A 302 -24.77 17.42 2.37
C ARG A 302 -23.46 18.00 1.78
N ILE A 303 -22.67 17.12 1.15
CA ILE A 303 -21.40 17.47 0.47
C ILE A 303 -21.59 17.32 -1.04
#